data_b5a10f5c1198b791db7ce0547305e114
#
_entry.id   b5a10f5c1198b791db7ce0547305e114
#
_cell.length_a   1.000
_cell.length_b   1.000
_cell.length_c   1.000
_cell.angle_alpha   90.00
_cell.angle_beta   90.00
_cell.angle_gamma   90.00
#
_symmetry.space_group_name_H-M   'P 1'
#
loop_
_entity.id
_entity.type
_entity.pdbx_description
1 polymer ?
#
loop_
_entity_poly.entity_id
_entity_poly.type
_entity_poly.pdbx_seq_one_letter_code
_entity_poly.pdbx_strand_id
1 'polypeptide(L)'
;TVHCGVTRRIVEKLKNRPRVLGIVSRGGSMTAGWILHNQKENPLYEQFDRLLEICLAHDVTLSLGDGLRPGCLDDATDAAQIEELQVLGELVQRSRSAGVQVMVEGPGHVPFDQIAANVVLQKRLCHGAPFYVLGPLVTDVAPGYDHIAAAIGGTAAAAAGADFLCYVTPAEHLGLPTADDVREGIMASRVAAHAADIVKGPAYLRERDSAMAIARRDLDWP
;
A
#
# COMPACT_ATOMS: atom_id res chain seq x y z
N THR A 1 -9.23 8.47 0.78
CA THR A 1 -7.88 8.35 1.35
C THR A 1 -7.49 9.63 2.04
N VAL A 2 -6.88 9.53 3.23
CA VAL A 2 -6.40 10.66 4.03
C VAL A 2 -5.05 10.35 4.66
N HIS A 3 -4.10 11.30 4.61
CA HIS A 3 -2.75 11.14 5.16
C HIS A 3 -2.65 11.65 6.61
N CYS A 4 -3.44 11.04 7.50
CA CYS A 4 -3.47 11.41 8.93
C CYS A 4 -2.22 10.93 9.70
N GLY A 5 -1.48 9.93 9.18
CA GLY A 5 -0.32 9.33 9.86
C GLY A 5 0.93 10.21 9.86
N VAL A 6 1.01 11.19 8.95
CA VAL A 6 2.14 12.13 8.86
C VAL A 6 2.04 13.15 9.98
N THR A 7 2.71 12.91 11.09
CA THR A 7 2.71 13.80 12.25
C THR A 7 3.92 14.73 12.28
N ARG A 8 3.82 15.86 12.99
CA ARG A 8 4.91 16.80 13.16
C ARG A 8 6.17 16.13 13.72
N ARG A 9 6.02 15.24 14.70
CA ARG A 9 7.12 14.48 15.30
C ARG A 9 7.92 13.69 14.27
N ILE A 10 7.25 13.02 13.34
CA ILE A 10 7.92 12.23 12.31
C ILE A 10 8.61 13.11 11.28
N VAL A 11 7.95 14.21 10.87
CA VAL A 11 8.51 15.16 9.90
C VAL A 11 9.78 15.82 10.46
N GLU A 12 9.80 16.18 11.74
CA GLU A 12 11.00 16.75 12.40
C GLU A 12 12.16 15.75 12.45
N LYS A 13 11.88 14.45 12.64
CA LYS A 13 12.92 13.40 12.61
C LYS A 13 13.49 13.20 11.21
N LEU A 14 12.67 13.24 10.17
CA LEU A 14 13.12 13.12 8.77
C LEU A 14 14.10 14.22 8.38
N LYS A 15 14.01 15.43 8.94
CA LYS A 15 15.02 16.48 8.72
C LYS A 15 16.43 16.07 9.15
N ASN A 16 16.52 15.28 10.21
CA ASN A 16 17.78 14.84 10.79
C ASN A 16 18.28 13.52 10.19
N ARG A 17 17.46 12.81 9.46
CA ARG A 17 17.76 11.56 8.76
C ARG A 17 17.07 11.57 7.40
N PRO A 18 17.63 12.31 6.43
CA PRO A 18 17.02 12.41 5.11
C PRO A 18 17.02 11.07 4.40
N ARG A 19 15.93 10.78 3.71
CA ARG A 19 15.78 9.66 2.78
C ARG A 19 16.44 9.98 1.44
N VAL A 20 16.74 8.95 0.66
CA VAL A 20 17.28 9.10 -0.71
C VAL A 20 16.30 9.85 -1.59
N LEU A 21 15.01 9.47 -1.58
CA LEU A 21 13.95 10.14 -2.37
C LEU A 21 13.04 11.05 -1.55
N GLY A 22 13.27 11.19 -0.24
CA GLY A 22 12.46 12.03 0.63
C GLY A 22 11.03 11.50 0.80
N ILE A 23 10.03 12.34 0.54
CA ILE A 23 8.60 12.00 0.66
C ILE A 23 7.98 11.96 -0.73
N VAL A 24 7.80 10.78 -1.28
CA VAL A 24 7.29 10.57 -2.66
C VAL A 24 5.76 10.63 -2.75
N SER A 25 5.05 10.41 -1.65
CA SER A 25 3.59 10.57 -1.61
C SER A 25 3.22 12.04 -1.79
N ARG A 26 2.35 12.34 -2.76
CA ARG A 26 1.87 13.72 -2.97
C ARG A 26 1.17 14.26 -1.72
N GLY A 27 0.23 13.51 -1.16
CA GLY A 27 -0.48 13.90 0.06
C GLY A 27 0.45 13.97 1.26
N GLY A 28 1.39 13.02 1.39
CA GLY A 28 2.40 13.03 2.44
C GLY A 28 3.31 14.25 2.37
N SER A 29 3.84 14.59 1.20
CA SER A 29 4.72 15.75 1.00
C SER A 29 3.99 17.08 1.21
N MET A 30 2.75 17.21 0.74
CA MET A 30 1.93 18.41 0.99
C MET A 30 1.64 18.60 2.49
N THR A 31 1.30 17.51 3.19
CA THR A 31 1.06 17.53 4.64
C THR A 31 2.32 17.90 5.40
N ALA A 32 3.46 17.29 5.06
CA ALA A 32 4.75 17.64 5.68
C ALA A 32 5.13 19.10 5.42
N GLY A 33 4.96 19.58 4.18
CA GLY A 33 5.18 20.99 3.83
C GLY A 33 4.30 21.93 4.65
N TRP A 34 3.01 21.59 4.81
CA TRP A 34 2.08 22.38 5.61
C TRP A 34 2.49 22.43 7.11
N ILE A 35 2.87 21.27 7.68
CA ILE A 35 3.37 21.16 9.06
C ILE A 35 4.59 22.07 9.26
N LEU A 36 5.55 21.99 8.33
CA LEU A 36 6.79 22.76 8.42
C LEU A 36 6.57 24.27 8.26
N HIS A 37 5.68 24.65 7.35
CA HIS A 37 5.36 26.06 7.11
C HIS A 37 4.63 26.69 8.31
N ASN A 38 3.61 26.01 8.82
CA ASN A 38 2.75 26.54 9.87
C ASN A 38 3.26 26.25 11.29
N GLN A 39 4.27 25.40 11.44
CA GLN A 39 4.79 24.94 12.76
C GLN A 39 3.68 24.35 13.65
N LYS A 40 2.71 23.68 13.05
CA LYS A 40 1.54 23.05 13.69
C LYS A 40 1.49 21.57 13.38
N GLU A 41 0.69 20.83 14.14
CA GLU A 41 0.40 19.43 13.87
C GLU A 41 -0.46 19.28 12.62
N ASN A 42 -0.41 18.11 11.99
CA ASN A 42 -1.28 17.73 10.90
C ASN A 42 -2.76 17.90 11.27
N PRO A 43 -3.52 18.78 10.61
CA PRO A 43 -4.91 19.05 10.98
C PRO A 43 -5.82 17.82 10.80
N LEU A 44 -5.48 16.89 9.90
CA LEU A 44 -6.24 15.65 9.72
C LEU A 44 -6.00 14.66 10.87
N TYR A 45 -4.84 14.71 11.52
CA TYR A 45 -4.56 13.96 12.74
C TYR A 45 -5.20 14.63 13.94
N GLU A 46 -5.00 15.95 14.11
CA GLU A 46 -5.48 16.72 15.26
C GLU A 46 -7.02 16.73 15.34
N GLN A 47 -7.70 16.82 14.18
CA GLN A 47 -9.16 16.86 14.10
C GLN A 47 -9.75 15.52 13.59
N PHE A 48 -9.09 14.40 13.90
CA PHE A 48 -9.49 13.11 13.37
C PHE A 48 -10.92 12.70 13.79
N ASP A 49 -11.35 13.05 15.00
CA ASP A 49 -12.71 12.73 15.46
C ASP A 49 -13.78 13.43 14.62
N ARG A 50 -13.54 14.68 14.20
CA ARG A 50 -14.43 15.38 13.26
C ARG A 50 -14.50 14.69 11.90
N LEU A 51 -13.38 14.13 11.43
CA LEU A 51 -13.38 13.33 10.21
C LEU A 51 -14.20 12.05 10.38
N LEU A 52 -14.12 11.39 11.54
CA LEU A 52 -14.92 10.20 11.86
C LEU A 52 -16.43 10.52 11.88
N GLU A 53 -16.84 11.65 12.44
CA GLU A 53 -18.23 12.11 12.41
C GLU A 53 -18.75 12.24 10.97
N ILE A 54 -17.98 12.85 10.08
CA ILE A 54 -18.34 12.99 8.66
C ILE A 54 -18.44 11.61 8.00
N CYS A 55 -17.46 10.72 8.22
CA CYS A 55 -17.46 9.38 7.64
C CYS A 55 -18.66 8.57 8.10
N LEU A 56 -19.03 8.65 9.38
CA LEU A 56 -20.19 7.96 9.93
C LEU A 56 -21.50 8.50 9.34
N ALA A 57 -21.63 9.83 9.23
CA ALA A 57 -22.83 10.46 8.70
C ALA A 57 -23.08 10.14 7.22
N HIS A 58 -22.05 9.83 6.45
CA HIS A 58 -22.11 9.57 5.01
C HIS A 58 -21.77 8.13 4.61
N ASP A 59 -21.66 7.22 5.58
CA ASP A 59 -21.29 5.80 5.35
C ASP A 59 -20.01 5.65 4.50
N VAL A 60 -18.97 6.40 4.85
CA VAL A 60 -17.68 6.42 4.13
C VAL A 60 -16.65 5.57 4.84
N THR A 61 -16.06 4.61 4.13
CA THR A 61 -14.89 3.86 4.58
C THR A 61 -13.63 4.71 4.49
N LEU A 62 -12.85 4.79 5.56
CA LEU A 62 -11.56 5.46 5.56
C LEU A 62 -10.47 4.57 4.99
N SER A 63 -9.68 5.10 4.04
CA SER A 63 -8.36 4.59 3.70
C SER A 63 -7.31 5.49 4.33
N LEU A 64 -6.60 4.95 5.32
CA LEU A 64 -5.51 5.66 6.01
C LEU A 64 -4.25 5.56 5.16
N GLY A 65 -3.93 6.64 4.48
CA GLY A 65 -2.85 6.71 3.49
C GLY A 65 -1.46 6.67 4.13
N ASP A 66 -0.55 5.99 3.47
CA ASP A 66 0.87 5.89 3.79
C ASP A 66 1.66 7.08 3.22
N GLY A 67 1.54 8.23 3.85
CA GLY A 67 2.21 9.46 3.41
C GLY A 67 3.74 9.37 3.39
N LEU A 68 4.29 8.44 4.15
CA LEU A 68 5.74 8.21 4.26
C LEU A 68 6.16 6.84 3.69
N ARG A 69 5.40 6.31 2.71
CA ARG A 69 5.83 5.11 2.00
C ARG A 69 7.21 5.30 1.33
N PRO A 70 8.07 4.28 1.31
CA PRO A 70 9.36 4.35 0.63
C PRO A 70 9.18 4.46 -0.89
N GLY A 71 9.95 5.33 -1.53
CA GLY A 71 10.00 5.51 -2.98
C GLY A 71 11.16 4.77 -3.67
N CYS A 72 12.07 4.19 -2.88
CA CYS A 72 13.15 3.33 -3.34
C CYS A 72 13.49 2.29 -2.26
N LEU A 73 14.28 1.28 -2.63
CA LEU A 73 14.62 0.19 -1.70
C LEU A 73 15.45 0.67 -0.50
N ASP A 74 16.30 1.67 -0.68
CA ASP A 74 17.15 2.21 0.39
C ASP A 74 16.35 2.94 1.48
N ASP A 75 15.15 3.43 1.15
CA ASP A 75 14.26 4.10 2.10
C ASP A 75 13.27 3.12 2.76
N ALA A 76 13.27 1.83 2.37
CA ALA A 76 12.32 0.84 2.84
C ALA A 76 12.49 0.51 4.32
N THR A 77 11.38 0.32 5.02
CA THR A 77 11.32 -0.14 6.41
C THR A 77 12.11 0.78 7.37
N ASP A 78 12.23 2.06 7.01
CA ASP A 78 12.90 3.04 7.85
C ASP A 78 12.05 3.45 9.06
N ALA A 79 12.66 4.19 9.98
CA ALA A 79 11.98 4.62 11.20
C ALA A 79 10.73 5.48 10.92
N ALA A 80 10.73 6.28 9.85
CA ALA A 80 9.61 7.15 9.50
C ALA A 80 8.41 6.34 9.01
N GLN A 81 8.63 5.34 8.15
CA GLN A 81 7.59 4.40 7.71
C GLN A 81 6.99 3.65 8.91
N ILE A 82 7.82 3.13 9.81
CA ILE A 82 7.36 2.36 10.97
C ILE A 82 6.62 3.25 11.98
N GLU A 83 7.10 4.46 12.25
CA GLU A 83 6.42 5.39 13.15
C GLU A 83 5.07 5.84 12.57
N GLU A 84 4.98 6.10 11.27
CA GLU A 84 3.70 6.37 10.62
C GLU A 84 2.75 5.18 10.81
N LEU A 85 3.21 3.95 10.58
CA LEU A 85 2.40 2.76 10.77
C LEU A 85 1.86 2.61 12.21
N GLN A 86 2.65 2.99 13.23
CA GLN A 86 2.19 3.03 14.62
C GLN A 86 1.05 4.02 14.82
N VAL A 87 1.16 5.22 14.23
CA VAL A 87 0.10 6.22 14.27
C VAL A 87 -1.15 5.71 13.55
N LEU A 88 -0.99 5.07 12.38
CA LEU A 88 -2.12 4.47 11.66
C LEU A 88 -2.81 3.40 12.51
N GLY A 89 -2.07 2.61 13.27
CA GLY A 89 -2.63 1.64 14.22
C GLY A 89 -3.50 2.27 15.29
N GLU A 90 -3.07 3.40 15.88
CA GLU A 90 -3.90 4.21 16.80
C GLU A 90 -5.19 4.67 16.11
N LEU A 91 -5.07 5.22 14.91
CA LEU A 91 -6.22 5.75 14.16
C LEU A 91 -7.20 4.65 13.74
N VAL A 92 -6.72 3.43 13.47
CA VAL A 92 -7.59 2.25 13.24
C VAL A 92 -8.46 1.97 14.45
N GLN A 93 -7.89 1.98 15.65
CA GLN A 93 -8.67 1.76 16.88
C GLN A 93 -9.71 2.86 17.09
N ARG A 94 -9.34 4.12 16.90
CA ARG A 94 -10.27 5.26 17.00
C ARG A 94 -11.41 5.14 16.00
N SER A 95 -11.10 4.79 14.73
CA SER A 95 -12.11 4.58 13.68
C SER A 95 -13.10 3.50 14.05
N ARG A 96 -12.61 2.34 14.48
CA ARG A 96 -13.47 1.20 14.88
C ARG A 96 -14.32 1.52 16.11
N SER A 97 -13.76 2.21 17.10
CA SER A 97 -14.50 2.64 18.29
C SER A 97 -15.64 3.62 17.95
N ALA A 98 -15.46 4.42 16.90
CA ALA A 98 -16.49 5.32 16.37
C ALA A 98 -17.48 4.63 15.41
N GLY A 99 -17.30 3.34 15.08
CA GLY A 99 -18.14 2.61 14.13
C GLY A 99 -17.83 2.89 12.66
N VAL A 100 -16.68 3.51 12.34
CA VAL A 100 -16.27 3.82 10.98
C VAL A 100 -15.42 2.69 10.41
N GLN A 101 -15.76 2.21 9.22
CA GLN A 101 -14.95 1.24 8.49
C GLN A 101 -13.62 1.85 8.08
N VAL A 102 -12.53 1.07 8.20
CA VAL A 102 -11.18 1.57 7.96
C VAL A 102 -10.29 0.50 7.35
N MET A 103 -9.46 0.91 6.40
CA MET A 103 -8.33 0.15 5.86
C MET A 103 -7.06 0.99 5.95
N VAL A 104 -5.90 0.36 5.82
CA VAL A 104 -4.59 0.98 5.90
C VAL A 104 -3.86 0.79 4.58
N GLU A 105 -3.26 1.86 4.06
CA GLU A 105 -2.35 1.77 2.92
C GLU A 105 -0.93 1.44 3.39
N GLY A 106 -0.15 0.85 2.53
CA GLY A 106 1.19 0.43 2.87
C GLY A 106 2.12 0.29 1.69
N PRO A 107 3.34 -0.17 1.93
CA PRO A 107 4.53 0.39 1.32
C PRO A 107 4.58 0.22 -0.19
N GLY A 108 5.34 1.14 -0.82
CA GLY A 108 5.67 1.11 -2.24
C GLY A 108 6.88 0.23 -2.52
N HIS A 109 8.09 0.79 -2.47
CA HIS A 109 9.31 0.05 -2.73
C HIS A 109 9.80 -0.69 -1.48
N VAL A 110 9.93 -2.02 -1.56
CA VAL A 110 10.40 -2.86 -0.44
C VAL A 110 11.20 -4.03 -0.98
N PRO A 111 12.43 -4.29 -0.49
CA PRO A 111 13.17 -5.49 -0.84
C PRO A 111 12.34 -6.75 -0.60
N PHE A 112 12.44 -7.73 -1.50
CA PHE A 112 11.59 -8.92 -1.50
C PHE A 112 11.57 -9.66 -0.14
N ASP A 113 12.71 -9.77 0.50
CA ASP A 113 12.90 -10.44 1.79
C ASP A 113 12.25 -9.71 2.99
N GLN A 114 11.95 -8.41 2.84
CA GLN A 114 11.30 -7.61 3.89
C GLN A 114 9.77 -7.54 3.75
N ILE A 115 9.19 -7.98 2.64
CA ILE A 115 7.75 -7.83 2.36
C ILE A 115 6.90 -8.53 3.41
N ALA A 116 7.17 -9.80 3.68
CA ALA A 116 6.40 -10.58 4.65
C ALA A 116 6.46 -9.94 6.06
N ALA A 117 7.63 -9.44 6.46
CA ALA A 117 7.80 -8.77 7.75
C ALA A 117 6.96 -7.48 7.82
N ASN A 118 6.93 -6.67 6.76
CA ASN A 118 6.10 -5.46 6.68
C ASN A 118 4.60 -5.79 6.80
N VAL A 119 4.12 -6.84 6.13
CA VAL A 119 2.72 -7.27 6.22
C VAL A 119 2.38 -7.75 7.64
N VAL A 120 3.21 -8.60 8.24
CA VAL A 120 3.00 -9.09 9.60
C VAL A 120 2.99 -7.92 10.60
N LEU A 121 3.91 -6.97 10.44
CA LEU A 121 4.00 -5.79 11.30
C LEU A 121 2.72 -4.94 11.20
N GLN A 122 2.24 -4.67 9.99
CA GLN A 122 0.98 -3.94 9.78
C GLN A 122 -0.19 -4.67 10.46
N LYS A 123 -0.34 -5.97 10.24
CA LYS A 123 -1.44 -6.75 10.84
C LYS A 123 -1.40 -6.69 12.37
N ARG A 124 -0.22 -6.65 12.96
CA ARG A 124 -0.07 -6.52 14.42
C ARG A 124 -0.36 -5.11 14.92
N LEU A 125 0.28 -4.11 14.34
CA LEU A 125 0.14 -2.71 14.76
C LEU A 125 -1.25 -2.13 14.46
N CYS A 126 -1.84 -2.53 13.32
CA CYS A 126 -3.15 -2.05 12.89
C CYS A 126 -4.30 -3.02 13.21
N HIS A 127 -4.10 -3.92 14.18
CA HIS A 127 -5.16 -4.79 14.74
C HIS A 127 -5.91 -5.60 13.67
N GLY A 128 -5.21 -6.12 12.68
CA GLY A 128 -5.78 -6.90 11.58
C GLY A 128 -6.63 -6.08 10.59
N ALA A 129 -6.50 -4.76 10.56
CA ALA A 129 -7.18 -3.94 9.56
C ALA A 129 -6.80 -4.38 8.14
N PRO A 130 -7.72 -4.28 7.16
CA PRO A 130 -7.40 -4.54 5.77
C PRO A 130 -6.20 -3.72 5.31
N PHE A 131 -5.30 -4.35 4.57
CA PHE A 131 -4.04 -3.77 4.12
C PHE A 131 -4.01 -3.65 2.60
N TYR A 132 -3.88 -2.43 2.11
CA TYR A 132 -3.79 -2.06 0.71
C TYR A 132 -2.37 -1.64 0.39
N VAL A 133 -1.66 -2.41 -0.44
CA VAL A 133 -0.25 -2.18 -0.75
C VAL A 133 -0.03 -1.67 -2.16
N LEU A 134 0.94 -0.78 -2.34
CA LEU A 134 1.37 -0.26 -3.63
C LEU A 134 2.50 -1.15 -4.20
N GLY A 135 2.12 -2.19 -4.89
CA GLY A 135 3.02 -3.25 -5.31
C GLY A 135 3.08 -4.37 -4.27
N PRO A 136 4.15 -4.46 -3.44
CA PRO A 136 5.38 -3.64 -3.43
C PRO A 136 6.31 -3.86 -4.62
N LEU A 137 7.03 -2.80 -5.01
CA LEU A 137 8.07 -2.88 -6.04
C LEU A 137 9.36 -3.42 -5.41
N VAL A 138 9.85 -4.52 -5.95
CA VAL A 138 10.99 -5.27 -5.38
C VAL A 138 12.35 -4.85 -5.91
N THR A 139 12.39 -3.92 -6.85
CA THR A 139 13.61 -3.41 -7.47
C THR A 139 13.38 -2.00 -8.00
N ASP A 140 14.45 -1.18 -8.02
CA ASP A 140 14.43 0.18 -8.55
C ASP A 140 15.00 0.26 -9.98
N VAL A 141 15.55 -0.84 -10.51
CA VAL A 141 16.22 -0.88 -11.82
C VAL A 141 15.34 -1.39 -12.97
N ALA A 142 14.02 -1.25 -12.85
CA ALA A 142 13.07 -1.74 -13.85
C ALA A 142 12.14 -0.66 -14.40
N PRO A 143 12.60 0.56 -14.77
CA PRO A 143 11.71 1.58 -15.34
C PRO A 143 11.06 1.06 -16.63
N GLY A 144 9.74 1.26 -16.77
CA GLY A 144 8.95 0.69 -17.86
C GLY A 144 8.47 -0.75 -17.62
N TYR A 145 8.97 -1.41 -16.56
CA TYR A 145 8.56 -2.75 -16.12
C TYR A 145 8.10 -2.78 -14.66
N ASP A 146 7.72 -1.64 -14.14
CA ASP A 146 7.29 -1.48 -12.73
C ASP A 146 6.08 -2.37 -12.38
N HIS A 147 5.18 -2.61 -13.32
CA HIS A 147 4.05 -3.55 -13.18
C HIS A 147 4.52 -5.00 -12.92
N ILE A 148 5.66 -5.42 -13.48
CA ILE A 148 6.26 -6.74 -13.23
C ILE A 148 6.89 -6.76 -11.84
N ALA A 149 7.69 -5.74 -11.48
CA ALA A 149 8.30 -5.61 -10.15
C ALA A 149 7.21 -5.61 -9.05
N ALA A 150 6.11 -4.89 -9.28
CA ALA A 150 4.95 -4.84 -8.41
C ALA A 150 4.19 -6.16 -8.33
N ALA A 151 4.06 -6.92 -9.42
CA ALA A 151 3.41 -8.23 -9.42
C ALA A 151 4.20 -9.24 -8.58
N ILE A 152 5.54 -9.23 -8.65
CA ILE A 152 6.40 -10.09 -7.84
C ILE A 152 6.19 -9.79 -6.35
N GLY A 153 6.33 -8.54 -5.95
CA GLY A 153 6.17 -8.14 -4.55
C GLY A 153 4.73 -8.23 -4.08
N GLY A 154 3.76 -7.91 -4.94
CA GLY A 154 2.33 -8.04 -4.66
C GLY A 154 1.92 -9.49 -4.37
N THR A 155 2.45 -10.46 -5.11
CA THR A 155 2.25 -11.87 -4.82
C THR A 155 2.76 -12.24 -3.43
N ALA A 156 3.97 -11.82 -3.10
CA ALA A 156 4.56 -12.07 -1.77
C ALA A 156 3.75 -11.40 -0.65
N ALA A 157 3.36 -10.14 -0.83
CA ALA A 157 2.56 -9.40 0.14
C ALA A 157 1.17 -10.02 0.35
N ALA A 158 0.48 -10.37 -0.74
CA ALA A 158 -0.83 -11.00 -0.68
C ALA A 158 -0.75 -12.40 -0.02
N ALA A 159 0.26 -13.21 -0.35
CA ALA A 159 0.49 -14.50 0.30
C ALA A 159 0.78 -14.36 1.79
N ALA A 160 1.45 -13.27 2.21
CA ALA A 160 1.73 -12.96 3.60
C ALA A 160 0.54 -12.35 4.37
N GLY A 161 -0.54 -11.94 3.69
CA GLY A 161 -1.77 -11.46 4.32
C GLY A 161 -2.24 -10.05 3.92
N ALA A 162 -1.66 -9.42 2.91
CA ALA A 162 -2.24 -8.20 2.33
C ALA A 162 -3.60 -8.52 1.67
N ASP A 163 -4.53 -7.58 1.74
CA ASP A 163 -5.92 -7.78 1.29
C ASP A 163 -6.20 -7.17 -0.08
N PHE A 164 -5.51 -6.06 -0.38
CA PHE A 164 -5.68 -5.33 -1.63
C PHE A 164 -4.33 -5.02 -2.27
N LEU A 165 -4.25 -5.18 -3.58
CA LEU A 165 -3.11 -4.80 -4.38
C LEU A 165 -3.47 -3.56 -5.23
N CYS A 166 -2.75 -2.46 -5.07
CA CYS A 166 -2.78 -1.38 -6.03
C CYS A 166 -2.05 -1.84 -7.29
N TYR A 167 -2.68 -1.71 -8.45
CA TYR A 167 -1.96 -1.96 -9.69
C TYR A 167 -0.91 -0.86 -9.91
N VAL A 168 0.20 -1.25 -10.49
CA VAL A 168 1.27 -0.36 -10.94
C VAL A 168 1.37 -0.50 -12.45
N THR A 169 1.53 0.63 -13.14
CA THR A 169 1.62 0.62 -14.62
C THR A 169 3.08 0.61 -15.09
N PRO A 170 3.34 0.23 -16.37
CA PRO A 170 4.67 0.39 -16.97
C PRO A 170 5.19 1.84 -16.91
N ALA A 171 4.27 2.81 -16.86
CA ALA A 171 4.61 4.24 -16.84
C ALA A 171 4.85 4.83 -15.45
N GLU A 172 4.82 4.04 -14.35
CA GLU A 172 4.80 4.53 -12.95
C GLU A 172 5.87 5.59 -12.66
N HIS A 173 7.10 5.39 -13.13
CA HIS A 173 8.21 6.33 -12.91
C HIS A 173 8.56 7.15 -14.16
N LEU A 174 7.80 7.03 -15.25
CA LEU A 174 8.12 7.64 -16.54
C LEU A 174 7.14 8.77 -16.94
N GLY A 175 5.90 8.72 -16.46
CA GLY A 175 4.89 9.71 -16.81
C GLY A 175 3.46 9.30 -16.48
N LEU A 176 2.50 9.99 -17.08
CA LEU A 176 1.09 9.62 -16.93
C LEU A 176 0.78 8.38 -17.77
N PRO A 177 0.07 7.38 -17.21
CA PRO A 177 -0.25 6.16 -17.92
C PRO A 177 -1.30 6.38 -19.01
N THR A 178 -1.16 5.67 -20.11
CA THR A 178 -2.21 5.48 -21.12
C THR A 178 -3.22 4.43 -20.66
N ALA A 179 -4.32 4.27 -21.41
CA ALA A 179 -5.30 3.22 -21.13
C ALA A 179 -4.69 1.81 -21.27
N ASP A 180 -3.73 1.63 -22.16
CA ASP A 180 -3.03 0.36 -22.35
C ASP A 180 -2.07 0.08 -21.18
N ASP A 181 -1.34 1.07 -20.70
CA ASP A 181 -0.52 0.94 -19.49
C ASP A 181 -1.37 0.52 -18.28
N VAL A 182 -2.57 1.10 -18.13
CA VAL A 182 -3.51 0.72 -17.07
C VAL A 182 -3.95 -0.73 -17.22
N ARG A 183 -4.26 -1.18 -18.44
CA ARG A 183 -4.62 -2.57 -18.73
C ARG A 183 -3.50 -3.53 -18.35
N GLU A 184 -2.26 -3.24 -18.75
CA GLU A 184 -1.08 -4.04 -18.38
C GLU A 184 -0.90 -4.14 -16.86
N GLY A 185 -0.97 -3.01 -16.16
CA GLY A 185 -0.86 -2.98 -14.70
C GLY A 185 -1.94 -3.78 -13.99
N ILE A 186 -3.19 -3.66 -14.44
CA ILE A 186 -4.32 -4.44 -13.88
C ILE A 186 -4.12 -5.93 -14.13
N MET A 187 -3.69 -6.33 -15.33
CA MET A 187 -3.46 -7.74 -15.64
C MET A 187 -2.32 -8.32 -14.81
N ALA A 188 -1.22 -7.60 -14.65
CA ALA A 188 -0.12 -8.00 -13.79
C ALA A 188 -0.57 -8.20 -12.34
N SER A 189 -1.34 -7.26 -11.78
CA SER A 189 -1.88 -7.37 -10.41
C SER A 189 -2.89 -8.50 -10.24
N ARG A 190 -3.72 -8.78 -11.25
CA ARG A 190 -4.66 -9.94 -11.22
C ARG A 190 -3.91 -11.27 -11.21
N VAL A 191 -2.83 -11.40 -11.98
CA VAL A 191 -1.99 -12.60 -11.96
C VAL A 191 -1.32 -12.76 -10.60
N ALA A 192 -0.78 -11.69 -10.03
CA ALA A 192 -0.18 -11.67 -8.70
C ALA A 192 -1.18 -12.11 -7.61
N ALA A 193 -2.38 -11.53 -7.62
CA ALA A 193 -3.43 -11.86 -6.67
C ALA A 193 -3.86 -13.33 -6.79
N HIS A 194 -4.09 -13.82 -8.01
CA HIS A 194 -4.47 -15.22 -8.24
C HIS A 194 -3.39 -16.19 -7.74
N ALA A 195 -2.12 -15.91 -8.03
CA ALA A 195 -1.01 -16.74 -7.54
C ALA A 195 -0.96 -16.82 -6.00
N ALA A 196 -1.22 -15.70 -5.31
CA ALA A 196 -1.31 -15.68 -3.85
C ALA A 196 -2.55 -16.42 -3.32
N ASP A 197 -3.69 -16.29 -4.01
CA ASP A 197 -4.94 -16.96 -3.63
C ASP A 197 -4.83 -18.49 -3.73
N ILE A 198 -4.07 -19.02 -4.69
CA ILE A 198 -3.77 -20.45 -4.78
C ILE A 198 -3.06 -20.95 -3.51
N VAL A 199 -2.22 -20.12 -2.90
CA VAL A 199 -1.45 -20.49 -1.69
C VAL A 199 -2.33 -20.47 -0.43
N LYS A 200 -3.16 -19.46 -0.26
CA LYS A 200 -3.92 -19.22 0.99
C LYS A 200 -5.41 -19.56 0.91
N GLY A 201 -5.93 -19.78 -0.28
CA GLY A 201 -7.36 -19.96 -0.51
C GLY A 201 -7.81 -21.43 -0.57
N PRO A 202 -9.12 -21.64 -0.69
CA PRO A 202 -9.70 -22.98 -0.80
C PRO A 202 -9.35 -23.65 -2.13
N ALA A 203 -9.45 -25.00 -2.15
CA ALA A 203 -9.02 -25.84 -3.28
C ALA A 203 -9.66 -25.46 -4.64
N TYR A 204 -10.90 -24.95 -4.65
CA TYR A 204 -11.60 -24.58 -5.89
C TYR A 204 -10.88 -23.45 -6.68
N LEU A 205 -10.03 -22.67 -6.05
CA LEU A 205 -9.26 -21.64 -6.76
C LEU A 205 -8.27 -22.25 -7.77
N ARG A 206 -7.87 -23.51 -7.56
CA ARG A 206 -7.03 -24.27 -8.51
C ARG A 206 -7.79 -24.86 -9.68
N GLU A 207 -9.12 -24.90 -9.63
CA GLU A 207 -9.94 -25.51 -10.70
C GLU A 207 -9.76 -24.79 -12.04
N ARG A 208 -9.59 -23.46 -12.02
CA ARG A 208 -9.32 -22.68 -13.23
C ARG A 208 -7.98 -23.04 -13.85
N ASP A 209 -6.93 -23.21 -13.04
CA ASP A 209 -5.61 -23.63 -13.51
C ASP A 209 -5.65 -25.05 -14.06
N SER A 210 -6.39 -25.95 -13.41
CA SER A 210 -6.59 -27.32 -13.88
C SER A 210 -7.35 -27.37 -15.22
N ALA A 211 -8.42 -26.57 -15.35
CA ALA A 211 -9.17 -26.47 -16.61
C ALA A 211 -8.29 -25.92 -17.74
N MET A 212 -7.50 -24.89 -17.47
CA MET A 212 -6.55 -24.34 -18.44
C MET A 212 -5.47 -25.37 -18.81
N ALA A 213 -4.96 -26.15 -17.85
CA ALA A 213 -3.97 -27.20 -18.12
C ALA A 213 -4.55 -28.29 -19.03
N ILE A 214 -5.83 -28.66 -18.83
CA ILE A 214 -6.53 -29.62 -19.69
C ILE A 214 -6.69 -29.07 -21.12
N ALA A 215 -7.18 -27.83 -21.25
CA ALA A 215 -7.32 -27.17 -22.55
C ALA A 215 -5.98 -27.08 -23.31
N ARG A 216 -4.89 -26.76 -22.59
CA ARG A 216 -3.53 -26.72 -23.16
C ARG A 216 -3.08 -28.12 -23.65
N ARG A 217 -3.35 -29.17 -22.87
CA ARG A 217 -3.04 -30.54 -23.25
C ARG A 217 -3.77 -30.95 -24.54
N ASP A 218 -5.03 -30.56 -24.63
CA ASP A 218 -5.90 -30.96 -25.73
C ASP A 218 -5.84 -29.98 -26.93
N LEU A 219 -5.01 -28.90 -26.81
CA LEU A 219 -4.88 -27.79 -27.77
C LEU A 219 -6.22 -27.11 -28.07
N ASP A 220 -7.11 -27.12 -27.08
CA ASP A 220 -8.43 -26.49 -27.11
C ASP A 220 -8.38 -25.13 -26.38
N TRP A 221 -8.01 -24.12 -27.14
CA TRP A 221 -7.92 -22.75 -26.61
C TRP A 221 -9.29 -22.07 -26.67
N PRO A 222 -9.71 -21.40 -25.61
CA PRO A 222 -10.93 -20.60 -25.60
C PRO A 222 -10.84 -19.38 -26.50
#